data_c5a81d270f17ddb8285a5cd85ca29843
#
_entry.id   c5a81d270f17ddb8285a5cd85ca29843
#
_cell.length_a   1.000
_cell.length_b   1.000
_cell.length_c   1.000
_cell.angle_alpha   90.00
_cell.angle_beta   90.00
_cell.angle_gamma   90.00
#
_symmetry.space_group_name_H-M   'P 1'
#
loop_
_entity.id
_entity.type
_entity.pdbx_description
1 polymer ?
#
loop_
_entity_poly.entity_id
_entity_poly.type
_entity_poly.pdbx_seq_one_letter_code
_entity_poly.pdbx_strand_id
1 'polypeptide(L)'
;MSIIVKKLSKRYLSADGTETVVFEDFSAEFQDGKVTAVLGPSGVGKSTLLNCIGRLTSFGGEIVGAGEVAYVFQDDRLIPHKTVYGNIEFTLPEASKEEKASRIKSVLETVEMTDKASAFPEELSGGQKKRVSLARAFAANKDVILLDEPFSSLDLALKSRISADFTTMLEREPKTVIFVTHDVDEALTLADEILVLNDGRISFKISVEEPRKGRDITGKHINEVRKKLYEAILV
;
A
#
# COMPACT_ATOMS: atom_id res chain seq x y z
N MET A 1 -13.61 10.07 2.70
CA MET A 1 -13.26 11.04 3.78
C MET A 1 -11.76 11.04 3.97
N SER A 2 -11.08 12.22 3.92
CA SER A 2 -9.62 12.30 4.10
C SER A 2 -9.15 11.69 5.42
N ILE A 3 -7.97 11.08 5.41
CA ILE A 3 -7.32 10.58 6.62
C ILE A 3 -6.42 11.69 7.15
N ILE A 4 -6.65 12.10 8.40
CA ILE A 4 -5.90 13.17 9.04
C ILE A 4 -5.14 12.59 10.24
N VAL A 5 -3.82 12.71 10.20
CA VAL A 5 -2.91 12.38 11.29
C VAL A 5 -2.51 13.67 11.98
N LYS A 6 -2.74 13.76 13.29
CA LYS A 6 -2.45 14.96 14.10
C LYS A 6 -1.53 14.61 15.26
N LYS A 7 -0.38 15.26 15.31
CA LYS A 7 0.61 15.14 16.39
C LYS A 7 0.90 13.69 16.79
N LEU A 8 1.07 12.83 15.76
CA LEU A 8 1.42 11.44 15.97
C LEU A 8 2.77 11.35 16.67
N SER A 9 2.80 10.61 17.77
CA SER A 9 4.02 10.29 18.51
C SER A 9 4.13 8.78 18.67
N LYS A 10 5.28 8.23 18.28
CA LYS A 10 5.54 6.79 18.34
C LYS A 10 6.98 6.52 18.76
N ARG A 11 7.11 5.68 19.76
CA ARG A 11 8.40 5.22 20.30
C ARG A 11 8.39 3.71 20.44
N TYR A 12 9.52 3.10 20.26
CA TYR A 12 9.76 1.68 20.55
C TYR A 12 10.77 1.56 21.67
N LEU A 13 10.51 0.63 22.58
CA LEU A 13 11.45 0.29 23.65
C LEU A 13 12.09 -1.06 23.29
N SER A 14 13.40 -1.07 23.14
CA SER A 14 14.18 -2.29 22.91
C SER A 14 14.31 -3.11 24.21
N ALA A 15 14.67 -4.38 24.09
CA ALA A 15 14.82 -5.28 25.24
C ALA A 15 15.93 -4.83 26.22
N ASP A 16 16.89 -4.06 25.76
CA ASP A 16 17.98 -3.45 26.55
C ASP A 16 17.58 -2.13 27.23
N GLY A 17 16.32 -1.69 27.08
CA GLY A 17 15.83 -0.42 27.62
C GLY A 17 16.08 0.80 26.76
N THR A 18 16.70 0.66 25.60
CA THR A 18 16.92 1.78 24.67
C THR A 18 15.61 2.22 24.03
N GLU A 19 15.31 3.51 24.10
CA GLU A 19 14.14 4.11 23.46
C GLU A 19 14.50 4.64 22.06
N THR A 20 13.77 4.20 21.04
CA THR A 20 13.88 4.72 19.68
C THR A 20 12.63 5.53 19.36
N VAL A 21 12.78 6.83 19.17
CA VAL A 21 11.72 7.75 18.73
C VAL A 21 11.59 7.64 17.22
N VAL A 22 10.40 7.26 16.72
CA VAL A 22 10.11 7.18 15.28
C VAL A 22 9.35 8.42 14.81
N PHE A 23 8.38 8.85 15.60
CA PHE A 23 7.62 10.07 15.36
C PHE A 23 7.49 10.89 16.62
N GLU A 24 7.62 12.21 16.47
CA GLU A 24 7.34 13.21 17.49
C GLU A 24 6.60 14.39 16.85
N ASP A 25 5.34 14.60 17.28
CA ASP A 25 4.43 15.63 16.73
C ASP A 25 4.23 15.55 15.20
N PHE A 26 4.32 14.35 14.60
CA PHE A 26 4.12 14.16 13.17
C PHE A 26 2.66 14.42 12.77
N SER A 27 2.48 15.19 11.70
CA SER A 27 1.14 15.47 11.16
C SER A 27 1.15 15.33 9.65
N ALA A 28 0.07 14.72 9.10
CA ALA A 28 -0.10 14.50 7.67
C ALA A 28 -1.59 14.42 7.32
N GLU A 29 -1.92 14.72 6.07
CA GLU A 29 -3.24 14.53 5.51
C GLU A 29 -3.14 13.71 4.23
N PHE A 30 -4.00 12.70 4.11
CA PHE A 30 -4.15 11.85 2.93
C PHE A 30 -5.55 12.07 2.35
N GLN A 31 -5.60 12.56 1.12
CA GLN A 31 -6.85 12.97 0.50
C GLN A 31 -7.73 11.76 0.15
N ASP A 32 -9.02 11.91 0.36
CA ASP A 32 -10.03 10.90 0.00
C ASP A 32 -9.99 10.56 -1.49
N GLY A 33 -10.08 9.27 -1.80
CA GLY A 33 -10.08 8.77 -3.17
C GLY A 33 -8.75 8.93 -3.93
N LYS A 34 -7.69 9.39 -3.26
CA LYS A 34 -6.36 9.57 -3.85
C LYS A 34 -5.41 8.43 -3.47
N VAL A 35 -4.43 8.22 -4.33
CA VAL A 35 -3.30 7.34 -4.09
C VAL A 35 -2.11 8.17 -3.63
N THR A 36 -1.68 8.01 -2.40
CA THR A 36 -0.51 8.69 -1.84
C THR A 36 0.62 7.70 -1.63
N ALA A 37 1.78 7.99 -2.22
CA ALA A 37 3.03 7.29 -1.94
C ALA A 37 3.77 7.96 -0.80
N VAL A 38 4.33 7.16 0.11
CA VAL A 38 5.29 7.62 1.12
C VAL A 38 6.65 7.01 0.81
N LEU A 39 7.55 7.85 0.30
CA LEU A 39 8.95 7.53 0.01
C LEU A 39 9.84 7.85 1.22
N GLY A 40 10.99 7.22 1.29
CA GLY A 40 12.04 7.52 2.27
C GLY A 40 12.99 6.36 2.47
N PRO A 41 14.12 6.58 3.15
CA PRO A 41 15.10 5.54 3.41
C PRO A 41 14.54 4.40 4.26
N SER A 42 15.25 3.26 4.25
CA SER A 42 14.89 2.13 5.11
C SER A 42 15.01 2.51 6.58
N GLY A 43 14.05 2.06 7.40
CA GLY A 43 14.06 2.34 8.85
C GLY A 43 13.51 3.71 9.26
N VAL A 44 13.17 4.62 8.35
CA VAL A 44 12.68 5.98 8.68
C VAL A 44 11.28 6.03 9.31
N GLY A 45 10.58 4.89 9.37
CA GLY A 45 9.25 4.82 10.01
C GLY A 45 8.07 4.66 9.04
N LYS A 46 8.29 4.41 7.74
CA LYS A 46 7.20 4.26 6.76
C LYS A 46 6.16 3.19 7.16
N SER A 47 6.61 1.97 7.45
CA SER A 47 5.73 0.88 7.91
C SER A 47 5.11 1.18 9.27
N THR A 48 5.83 1.91 10.15
CA THR A 48 5.28 2.38 11.42
C THR A 48 4.12 3.35 11.22
N LEU A 49 4.21 4.26 10.25
CA LEU A 49 3.11 5.17 9.89
C LEU A 49 1.88 4.38 9.44
N LEU A 50 2.04 3.42 8.52
CA LEU A 50 0.93 2.55 8.08
C LEU A 50 0.33 1.77 9.25
N ASN A 51 1.18 1.21 10.14
CA ASN A 51 0.72 0.47 11.32
C ASN A 51 -0.08 1.37 12.29
N CYS A 52 0.29 2.63 12.44
CA CYS A 52 -0.48 3.59 13.24
C CYS A 52 -1.82 3.92 12.57
N ILE A 53 -1.85 4.19 11.25
CA ILE A 53 -3.09 4.44 10.50
C ILE A 53 -4.01 3.22 10.55
N GLY A 54 -3.48 2.02 10.37
CA GLY A 54 -4.22 0.75 10.47
C GLY A 54 -4.54 0.32 11.90
N ARG A 55 -4.18 1.10 12.93
CA ARG A 55 -4.40 0.82 14.36
C ARG A 55 -3.81 -0.52 14.82
N LEU A 56 -2.73 -0.96 14.18
CA LEU A 56 -2.02 -2.21 14.51
C LEU A 56 -1.00 -2.02 15.64
N THR A 57 -0.74 -0.79 16.04
CA THR A 57 0.17 -0.45 17.14
C THR A 57 -0.37 0.76 17.90
N SER A 58 0.01 0.86 19.18
CA SER A 58 -0.30 2.04 20.01
C SER A 58 0.51 3.25 19.57
N PHE A 59 -0.09 4.43 19.67
CA PHE A 59 0.54 5.72 19.35
C PHE A 59 -0.07 6.83 20.19
N GLY A 60 0.62 7.96 20.33
CA GLY A 60 0.09 9.21 20.85
C GLY A 60 -0.42 10.11 19.72
N GLY A 61 -1.28 11.07 20.03
CA GLY A 61 -1.91 11.94 19.05
C GLY A 61 -3.25 11.40 18.55
N GLU A 62 -3.69 11.86 17.38
CA GLU A 62 -5.01 11.54 16.83
C GLU A 62 -4.90 11.12 15.36
N ILE A 63 -5.64 10.07 14.97
CA ILE A 63 -5.84 9.68 13.56
C ILE A 63 -7.35 9.54 13.33
N VAL A 64 -7.88 10.33 12.39
CA VAL A 64 -9.30 10.33 12.02
C VAL A 64 -9.46 10.02 10.52
N GLY A 65 -10.62 9.51 10.14
CA GLY A 65 -10.98 9.26 8.74
C GLY A 65 -10.50 7.93 8.16
N ALA A 66 -9.66 7.16 8.86
CA ALA A 66 -9.16 5.88 8.34
C ALA A 66 -10.25 4.78 8.31
N GLY A 67 -11.17 4.76 9.30
CA GLY A 67 -12.18 3.70 9.38
C GLY A 67 -11.57 2.30 9.47
N GLU A 68 -12.23 1.33 8.83
CA GLU A 68 -11.68 -0.01 8.61
C GLU A 68 -10.82 -0.01 7.35
N VAL A 69 -9.64 -0.60 7.44
CA VAL A 69 -8.67 -0.63 6.35
C VAL A 69 -8.43 -2.05 5.83
N ALA A 70 -8.14 -2.18 4.53
CA ALA A 70 -7.48 -3.36 3.99
C ALA A 70 -5.96 -3.12 4.04
N TYR A 71 -5.20 -4.11 4.52
CA TYR A 71 -3.75 -3.98 4.69
C TYR A 71 -3.00 -5.07 3.93
N VAL A 72 -2.06 -4.67 3.08
CA VAL A 72 -1.06 -5.54 2.46
C VAL A 72 0.26 -5.32 3.16
N PHE A 73 0.72 -6.34 3.87
CA PHE A 73 1.99 -6.31 4.60
C PHE A 73 3.18 -6.55 3.65
N GLN A 74 4.35 -6.15 4.08
CA GLN A 74 5.60 -6.48 3.41
C GLN A 74 5.76 -8.00 3.28
N ASP A 75 5.54 -8.74 4.37
CA ASP A 75 5.36 -10.20 4.34
C ASP A 75 3.92 -10.53 3.93
N ASP A 76 3.74 -11.53 3.08
CA ASP A 76 2.43 -11.82 2.47
C ASP A 76 1.34 -12.24 3.46
N ARG A 77 1.72 -12.78 4.61
CA ARG A 77 0.84 -13.21 5.73
C ARG A 77 -0.38 -14.01 5.24
N LEU A 78 -0.15 -14.93 4.32
CA LEU A 78 -1.20 -15.84 3.87
C LEU A 78 -1.50 -16.86 4.97
N ILE A 79 -2.76 -17.29 5.06
CA ILE A 79 -3.21 -18.34 5.99
C ILE A 79 -2.74 -19.70 5.44
N PRO A 80 -1.79 -20.39 6.10
CA PRO A 80 -1.10 -21.55 5.49
C PRO A 80 -2.03 -22.72 5.15
N HIS A 81 -3.05 -22.95 5.97
CA HIS A 81 -4.00 -24.06 5.83
C HIS A 81 -5.24 -23.73 4.98
N LYS A 82 -5.25 -22.58 4.32
CA LYS A 82 -6.28 -22.19 3.34
C LYS A 82 -5.68 -22.11 1.95
N THR A 83 -6.46 -22.54 0.96
CA THR A 83 -6.13 -22.34 -0.45
C THR A 83 -6.09 -20.85 -0.81
N VAL A 84 -5.62 -20.51 -1.99
CA VAL A 84 -5.69 -19.15 -2.54
C VAL A 84 -7.12 -18.61 -2.48
N TYR A 85 -8.09 -19.41 -2.97
CA TYR A 85 -9.52 -19.08 -2.86
C TYR A 85 -9.93 -18.81 -1.41
N GLY A 86 -9.61 -19.72 -0.48
CA GLY A 86 -9.98 -19.59 0.93
C GLY A 86 -9.29 -18.43 1.65
N ASN A 87 -8.09 -18.04 1.20
CA ASN A 87 -7.40 -16.85 1.69
C ASN A 87 -8.14 -15.56 1.31
N ILE A 88 -8.67 -15.48 0.08
CA ILE A 88 -9.44 -14.32 -0.38
C ILE A 88 -10.82 -14.33 0.26
N GLU A 89 -11.50 -15.48 0.28
CA GLU A 89 -12.83 -15.62 0.89
C GLU A 89 -12.86 -15.16 2.36
N PHE A 90 -11.78 -15.43 3.10
CA PHE A 90 -11.65 -15.03 4.51
C PHE A 90 -11.76 -13.51 4.73
N THR A 91 -11.42 -12.71 3.75
CA THR A 91 -11.45 -11.22 3.86
C THR A 91 -12.76 -10.61 3.37
N LEU A 92 -13.64 -11.40 2.79
CA LEU A 92 -14.89 -10.89 2.27
C LEU A 92 -15.89 -10.61 3.40
N PRO A 93 -16.67 -9.53 3.29
CA PRO A 93 -17.80 -9.29 4.19
C PRO A 93 -18.86 -10.38 4.06
N GLU A 94 -19.83 -10.38 4.95
CA GLU A 94 -21.00 -11.25 4.82
C GLU A 94 -21.74 -10.92 3.53
N ALA A 95 -21.92 -11.93 2.68
CA ALA A 95 -22.60 -11.86 1.39
C ALA A 95 -23.03 -13.27 0.97
N SER A 96 -23.87 -13.36 -0.05
CA SER A 96 -24.26 -14.66 -0.62
C SER A 96 -23.06 -15.42 -1.18
N LYS A 97 -23.19 -16.74 -1.33
CA LYS A 97 -22.13 -17.57 -1.92
C LYS A 97 -21.80 -17.14 -3.35
N GLU A 98 -22.81 -16.77 -4.10
CA GLU A 98 -22.71 -16.32 -5.49
C GLU A 98 -21.96 -15.00 -5.60
N GLU A 99 -22.26 -14.03 -4.73
CA GLU A 99 -21.56 -12.74 -4.68
C GLU A 99 -20.09 -12.92 -4.30
N LYS A 100 -19.80 -13.73 -3.26
CA LYS A 100 -18.43 -14.06 -2.87
C LYS A 100 -17.66 -14.72 -4.01
N ALA A 101 -18.24 -15.72 -4.65
CA ALA A 101 -17.61 -16.43 -5.76
C ALA A 101 -17.32 -15.49 -6.95
N SER A 102 -18.25 -14.60 -7.28
CA SER A 102 -18.09 -13.60 -8.34
C SER A 102 -16.96 -12.62 -8.00
N ARG A 103 -16.90 -12.10 -6.76
CA ARG A 103 -15.85 -11.18 -6.32
C ARG A 103 -14.49 -11.85 -6.32
N ILE A 104 -14.37 -13.08 -5.79
CA ILE A 104 -13.11 -13.85 -5.77
C ILE A 104 -12.63 -14.09 -7.19
N LYS A 105 -13.51 -14.52 -8.09
CA LYS A 105 -13.17 -14.74 -9.50
C LYS A 105 -12.60 -13.46 -10.13
N SER A 106 -13.27 -12.34 -9.97
CA SER A 106 -12.84 -11.05 -10.52
C SER A 106 -11.44 -10.61 -10.03
N VAL A 107 -11.17 -10.73 -8.73
CA VAL A 107 -9.85 -10.35 -8.21
C VAL A 107 -8.75 -11.33 -8.63
N LEU A 108 -9.06 -12.64 -8.71
CA LEU A 108 -8.10 -13.65 -9.19
C LEU A 108 -7.74 -13.47 -10.67
N GLU A 109 -8.71 -13.09 -11.50
CA GLU A 109 -8.49 -12.74 -12.91
C GLU A 109 -7.56 -11.53 -13.00
N THR A 110 -7.80 -10.49 -12.21
CA THR A 110 -6.98 -9.26 -12.19
C THR A 110 -5.53 -9.53 -11.84
N VAL A 111 -5.28 -10.39 -10.83
CA VAL A 111 -3.92 -10.70 -10.41
C VAL A 111 -3.34 -11.94 -11.11
N GLU A 112 -3.99 -12.47 -12.14
CA GLU A 112 -3.58 -13.65 -12.93
C GLU A 112 -3.29 -14.90 -12.09
N MET A 113 -4.20 -15.21 -11.16
CA MET A 113 -4.08 -16.34 -10.24
C MET A 113 -5.25 -17.31 -10.31
N THR A 114 -6.05 -17.24 -11.36
CA THR A 114 -7.26 -18.07 -11.52
C THR A 114 -6.93 -19.57 -11.53
N ASP A 115 -5.85 -19.97 -12.22
CA ASP A 115 -5.36 -21.36 -12.31
C ASP A 115 -4.80 -21.88 -10.98
N LYS A 116 -4.51 -21.01 -10.03
CA LYS A 116 -3.98 -21.33 -8.70
C LYS A 116 -5.01 -21.22 -7.59
N ALA A 117 -6.28 -21.05 -7.90
CA ALA A 117 -7.33 -20.84 -6.90
C ALA A 117 -7.39 -21.94 -5.82
N SER A 118 -7.07 -23.19 -6.17
CA SER A 118 -7.06 -24.35 -5.25
C SER A 118 -5.69 -24.63 -4.62
N ALA A 119 -4.62 -23.93 -5.02
CA ALA A 119 -3.29 -24.14 -4.48
C ALA A 119 -3.18 -23.58 -3.05
N PHE A 120 -2.29 -24.19 -2.25
CA PHE A 120 -1.94 -23.70 -0.92
C PHE A 120 -0.74 -22.76 -0.98
N PRO A 121 -0.55 -21.89 0.03
CA PRO A 121 0.57 -20.93 0.05
C PRO A 121 1.96 -21.57 -0.13
N GLU A 122 2.19 -22.77 0.35
CA GLU A 122 3.45 -23.49 0.21
C GLU A 122 3.80 -23.87 -1.24
N GLU A 123 2.77 -23.99 -2.10
CA GLU A 123 2.91 -24.33 -3.52
C GLU A 123 3.16 -23.09 -4.40
N LEU A 124 3.21 -21.88 -3.81
CA LEU A 124 3.32 -20.62 -4.51
C LEU A 124 4.74 -20.04 -4.45
N SER A 125 5.18 -19.43 -5.54
CA SER A 125 6.38 -18.58 -5.54
C SER A 125 6.14 -17.31 -4.71
N GLY A 126 7.20 -16.60 -4.31
CA GLY A 126 7.08 -15.32 -3.57
C GLY A 126 6.22 -14.29 -4.31
N GLY A 127 6.43 -14.13 -5.63
CA GLY A 127 5.60 -13.23 -6.44
C GLY A 127 4.13 -13.66 -6.51
N GLN A 128 3.83 -14.96 -6.54
CA GLN A 128 2.46 -15.48 -6.49
C GLN A 128 1.80 -15.22 -5.14
N LYS A 129 2.53 -15.41 -4.03
CA LYS A 129 2.06 -15.06 -2.68
C LYS A 129 1.70 -13.58 -2.59
N LYS A 130 2.55 -12.72 -3.15
CA LYS A 130 2.30 -11.27 -3.17
C LYS A 130 1.04 -10.91 -3.96
N ARG A 131 0.81 -11.52 -5.12
CA ARG A 131 -0.42 -11.34 -5.89
C ARG A 131 -1.67 -11.74 -5.10
N VAL A 132 -1.62 -12.86 -4.40
CA VAL A 132 -2.74 -13.30 -3.53
C VAL A 132 -2.97 -12.31 -2.39
N SER A 133 -1.91 -11.77 -1.79
CA SER A 133 -2.02 -10.74 -0.75
C SER A 133 -2.69 -9.46 -1.27
N LEU A 134 -2.34 -9.01 -2.49
CA LEU A 134 -3.03 -7.91 -3.17
C LEU A 134 -4.50 -8.23 -3.45
N ALA A 135 -4.79 -9.42 -4.01
CA ALA A 135 -6.16 -9.87 -4.28
C ALA A 135 -7.04 -9.85 -3.01
N ARG A 136 -6.49 -10.26 -1.85
CA ARG A 136 -7.17 -10.17 -0.55
C ARG A 136 -7.57 -8.74 -0.20
N ALA A 137 -6.66 -7.79 -0.36
CA ALA A 137 -6.91 -6.39 -0.04
C ALA A 137 -8.03 -5.79 -0.92
N PHE A 138 -8.02 -6.11 -2.22
CA PHE A 138 -9.08 -5.66 -3.12
C PHE A 138 -10.42 -6.33 -2.85
N ALA A 139 -10.40 -7.63 -2.52
CA ALA A 139 -11.62 -8.37 -2.20
C ALA A 139 -12.31 -7.83 -0.95
N ALA A 140 -11.58 -7.38 0.05
CA ALA A 140 -12.08 -6.93 1.34
C ALA A 140 -13.07 -5.74 1.29
N ASN A 141 -13.21 -5.08 0.13
CA ASN A 141 -14.15 -3.98 -0.11
C ASN A 141 -14.11 -2.88 0.96
N LYS A 142 -12.91 -2.47 1.36
CA LYS A 142 -12.70 -1.34 2.28
C LYS A 142 -12.43 -0.06 1.49
N ASP A 143 -12.81 1.09 2.05
CA ASP A 143 -12.60 2.41 1.42
C ASP A 143 -11.13 2.84 1.47
N VAL A 144 -10.37 2.30 2.44
CA VAL A 144 -8.96 2.60 2.65
C VAL A 144 -8.13 1.34 2.44
N ILE A 145 -7.08 1.45 1.63
CA ILE A 145 -6.10 0.38 1.39
C ILE A 145 -4.71 0.89 1.78
N LEU A 146 -4.05 0.14 2.67
CA LEU A 146 -2.68 0.39 3.10
C LEU A 146 -1.76 -0.68 2.51
N LEU A 147 -0.68 -0.28 1.82
CA LEU A 147 0.23 -1.20 1.16
C LEU A 147 1.67 -0.95 1.64
N ASP A 148 2.28 -1.96 2.24
CA ASP A 148 3.67 -1.90 2.71
C ASP A 148 4.57 -2.63 1.72
N GLU A 149 5.35 -1.88 0.92
CA GLU A 149 6.23 -2.36 -0.15
C GLU A 149 5.55 -3.40 -1.08
N PRO A 150 4.40 -3.07 -1.70
CA PRO A 150 3.54 -4.06 -2.34
C PRO A 150 4.15 -4.75 -3.56
N PHE A 151 5.15 -4.15 -4.19
CA PHE A 151 5.74 -4.65 -5.45
C PHE A 151 7.21 -5.05 -5.33
N SER A 152 7.80 -5.01 -4.12
CA SER A 152 9.24 -5.21 -3.90
C SER A 152 9.78 -6.58 -4.32
N SER A 153 8.93 -7.61 -4.37
CA SER A 153 9.31 -8.99 -4.73
C SER A 153 8.87 -9.43 -6.14
N LEU A 154 8.41 -8.48 -6.96
CA LEU A 154 7.92 -8.76 -8.31
C LEU A 154 8.98 -8.41 -9.36
N ASP A 155 9.09 -9.23 -10.42
CA ASP A 155 9.86 -8.84 -11.59
C ASP A 155 9.22 -7.65 -12.33
N LEU A 156 10.02 -6.96 -13.15
CA LEU A 156 9.62 -5.71 -13.79
C LEU A 156 8.37 -5.85 -14.67
N ALA A 157 8.27 -6.94 -15.43
CA ALA A 157 7.14 -7.15 -16.34
C ALA A 157 5.84 -7.37 -15.56
N LEU A 158 5.91 -8.17 -14.49
CA LEU A 158 4.78 -8.44 -13.62
C LEU A 158 4.38 -7.21 -12.81
N LYS A 159 5.34 -6.46 -12.28
CA LYS A 159 5.14 -5.21 -11.58
C LYS A 159 4.38 -4.21 -12.46
N SER A 160 4.81 -4.02 -13.71
CA SER A 160 4.14 -3.14 -14.68
C SER A 160 2.69 -3.57 -14.92
N ARG A 161 2.45 -4.87 -15.11
CA ARG A 161 1.11 -5.41 -15.36
C ARG A 161 0.19 -5.23 -14.16
N ILE A 162 0.61 -5.65 -12.96
CA ILE A 162 -0.20 -5.51 -11.75
C ILE A 162 -0.46 -4.04 -11.43
N SER A 163 0.49 -3.14 -11.68
CA SER A 163 0.30 -1.71 -11.50
C SER A 163 -0.77 -1.13 -12.44
N ALA A 164 -0.81 -1.60 -13.69
CA ALA A 164 -1.84 -1.20 -14.66
C ALA A 164 -3.22 -1.72 -14.25
N ASP A 165 -3.31 -2.98 -13.81
CA ASP A 165 -4.55 -3.58 -13.33
C ASP A 165 -5.04 -2.88 -12.06
N PHE A 166 -4.15 -2.61 -11.11
CA PHE A 166 -4.42 -1.83 -9.91
C PHE A 166 -5.00 -0.45 -10.25
N THR A 167 -4.39 0.25 -11.19
CA THR A 167 -4.87 1.56 -11.67
C THR A 167 -6.28 1.44 -12.25
N THR A 168 -6.53 0.43 -13.09
CA THR A 168 -7.85 0.19 -13.71
C THR A 168 -8.92 -0.11 -12.66
N MET A 169 -8.58 -0.88 -11.60
CA MET A 169 -9.51 -1.15 -10.50
C MET A 169 -9.87 0.12 -9.74
N LEU A 170 -8.88 0.96 -9.44
CA LEU A 170 -9.10 2.23 -8.74
C LEU A 170 -9.89 3.26 -9.56
N GLU A 171 -9.84 3.19 -10.90
CA GLU A 171 -10.71 4.00 -11.75
C GLU A 171 -12.18 3.57 -11.67
N ARG A 172 -12.43 2.26 -11.58
CA ARG A 172 -13.78 1.69 -11.48
C ARG A 172 -14.37 1.85 -10.08
N GLU A 173 -13.53 1.69 -9.06
CA GLU A 173 -13.91 1.75 -7.66
C GLU A 173 -12.88 2.59 -6.90
N PRO A 174 -13.04 3.94 -6.89
CA PRO A 174 -12.10 4.83 -6.22
C PRO A 174 -11.95 4.49 -4.73
N LYS A 175 -10.70 4.35 -4.28
CA LYS A 175 -10.32 4.07 -2.89
C LYS A 175 -9.26 5.08 -2.45
N THR A 176 -9.21 5.36 -1.17
CA THR A 176 -8.07 6.05 -0.57
C THR A 176 -6.94 5.04 -0.37
N VAL A 177 -5.83 5.25 -1.04
CA VAL A 177 -4.68 4.34 -0.96
C VAL A 177 -3.47 5.07 -0.39
N ILE A 178 -2.85 4.47 0.61
CA ILE A 178 -1.54 4.91 1.10
C ILE A 178 -0.59 3.74 0.94
N PHE A 179 0.46 3.93 0.16
CA PHE A 179 1.49 2.91 0.04
C PHE A 179 2.87 3.45 0.36
N VAL A 180 3.68 2.61 0.96
CA VAL A 180 5.07 2.93 1.24
C VAL A 180 5.96 2.15 0.29
N THR A 181 6.99 2.81 -0.22
CA THR A 181 7.99 2.21 -1.08
C THR A 181 9.31 2.95 -0.94
N HIS A 182 10.40 2.32 -1.36
CA HIS A 182 11.69 2.96 -1.57
C HIS A 182 11.98 3.21 -3.06
N ASP A 183 11.08 2.77 -3.94
CA ASP A 183 11.20 2.85 -5.40
C ASP A 183 10.47 4.10 -5.92
N VAL A 184 11.25 5.05 -6.45
CA VAL A 184 10.74 6.31 -7.00
C VAL A 184 9.86 6.06 -8.22
N ASP A 185 10.18 5.06 -9.06
CA ASP A 185 9.40 4.76 -10.26
C ASP A 185 8.04 4.14 -9.92
N GLU A 186 7.93 3.35 -8.84
CA GLU A 186 6.64 2.92 -8.31
C GLU A 186 5.78 4.10 -7.89
N ALA A 187 6.37 5.02 -7.12
CA ALA A 187 5.65 6.20 -6.67
C ALA A 187 5.18 7.05 -7.86
N LEU A 188 6.05 7.29 -8.83
CA LEU A 188 5.71 8.05 -10.04
C LEU A 188 4.65 7.36 -10.90
N THR A 189 4.63 6.03 -10.95
CA THR A 189 3.65 5.27 -11.74
C THR A 189 2.25 5.32 -11.13
N LEU A 190 2.14 5.21 -9.81
CA LEU A 190 0.87 4.93 -9.14
C LEU A 190 0.29 6.07 -8.34
N ALA A 191 1.12 7.00 -7.85
CA ALA A 191 0.63 8.02 -6.92
C ALA A 191 0.02 9.23 -7.62
N ASP A 192 -0.98 9.83 -6.98
CA ASP A 192 -1.46 11.18 -7.28
C ASP A 192 -0.68 12.21 -6.45
N GLU A 193 -0.16 11.77 -5.30
CA GLU A 193 0.62 12.59 -4.38
C GLU A 193 1.78 11.75 -3.81
N ILE A 194 2.95 12.36 -3.71
CA ILE A 194 4.15 11.71 -3.17
C ILE A 194 4.65 12.54 -1.99
N LEU A 195 4.82 11.88 -0.86
CA LEU A 195 5.40 12.43 0.36
C LEU A 195 6.78 11.79 0.57
N VAL A 196 7.80 12.58 0.85
CA VAL A 196 9.11 12.08 1.28
C VAL A 196 9.19 12.18 2.79
N LEU A 197 9.35 11.03 3.44
CA LEU A 197 9.52 10.92 4.89
C LEU A 197 11.01 10.83 5.21
N ASN A 198 11.51 11.76 6.03
CA ASN A 198 12.87 11.78 6.53
C ASN A 198 12.87 12.23 8.00
N ASP A 199 13.64 11.58 8.85
CA ASP A 199 13.78 11.89 10.29
C ASP A 199 12.44 12.13 11.02
N GLY A 200 11.45 11.24 10.75
CA GLY A 200 10.13 11.33 11.37
C GLY A 200 9.28 12.52 10.92
N ARG A 201 9.63 13.19 9.81
CA ARG A 201 8.91 14.35 9.26
C ARG A 201 8.72 14.20 7.75
N ILE A 202 7.70 14.89 7.21
CA ILE A 202 7.56 15.05 5.76
C ILE A 202 8.55 16.15 5.34
N SER A 203 9.64 15.76 4.69
CA SER A 203 10.67 16.69 4.18
C SER A 203 10.27 17.29 2.83
N PHE A 204 9.46 16.58 2.04
CA PHE A 204 9.02 17.04 0.72
C PHE A 204 7.65 16.46 0.36
N LYS A 205 6.87 17.23 -0.39
CA LYS A 205 5.55 16.83 -0.89
C LYS A 205 5.37 17.34 -2.31
N ILE A 206 4.89 16.47 -3.20
CA ILE A 206 4.61 16.83 -4.59
C ILE A 206 3.37 16.10 -5.10
N SER A 207 2.55 16.80 -5.88
CA SER A 207 1.44 16.21 -6.63
C SER A 207 1.92 15.79 -8.02
N VAL A 208 1.41 14.67 -8.51
CA VAL A 208 1.64 14.18 -9.87
C VAL A 208 0.36 14.44 -10.66
N GLU A 209 0.39 15.45 -11.54
CA GLU A 209 -0.81 15.95 -12.21
C GLU A 209 -1.30 15.05 -13.35
N GLU A 210 -0.38 14.28 -13.96
CA GLU A 210 -0.74 13.38 -15.05
C GLU A 210 -1.60 12.23 -14.55
N PRO A 211 -2.67 11.87 -15.30
CA PRO A 211 -3.50 10.71 -14.97
C PRO A 211 -2.66 9.43 -14.81
N ARG A 212 -2.95 8.61 -13.81
CA ARG A 212 -2.24 7.34 -13.57
C ARG A 212 -2.28 6.41 -14.79
N LYS A 213 -3.46 6.32 -15.44
CA LYS A 213 -3.64 5.46 -16.60
C LYS A 213 -2.91 6.02 -17.81
N GLY A 214 -2.00 5.23 -18.35
CA GLY A 214 -1.19 5.63 -19.51
C GLY A 214 -0.14 6.69 -19.19
N ARG A 215 0.17 6.93 -17.91
CA ARG A 215 1.22 7.87 -17.51
C ARG A 215 2.56 7.46 -18.10
N ASP A 216 3.16 8.37 -18.86
CA ASP A 216 4.51 8.17 -19.38
C ASP A 216 5.54 8.59 -18.33
N ILE A 217 6.06 7.60 -17.60
CA ILE A 217 7.08 7.83 -16.57
C ILE A 217 8.43 8.27 -17.15
N THR A 218 8.60 8.27 -18.48
CA THR A 218 9.81 8.75 -19.17
C THR A 218 9.66 10.18 -19.68
N GLY A 219 8.47 10.74 -19.61
CA GLY A 219 8.15 12.09 -20.05
C GLY A 219 8.98 13.17 -19.34
N LYS A 220 9.19 14.30 -20.02
CA LYS A 220 10.05 15.38 -19.50
C LYS A 220 9.60 15.89 -18.12
N HIS A 221 8.30 16.12 -17.94
CA HIS A 221 7.76 16.61 -16.66
C HIS A 221 7.96 15.61 -15.53
N ILE A 222 7.67 14.33 -15.76
CA ILE A 222 7.91 13.26 -14.77
C ILE A 222 9.39 13.13 -14.42
N ASN A 223 10.29 13.33 -15.37
CA ASN A 223 11.73 13.34 -15.10
C ASN A 223 12.16 14.52 -14.21
N GLU A 224 11.52 15.68 -14.34
CA GLU A 224 11.74 16.81 -13.42
C GLU A 224 11.23 16.49 -12.02
N VAL A 225 10.07 15.85 -11.88
CA VAL A 225 9.54 15.37 -10.60
C VAL A 225 10.49 14.33 -9.98
N ARG A 226 10.94 13.35 -10.78
CA ARG A 226 11.90 12.32 -10.36
C ARG A 226 13.16 12.93 -9.78
N LYS A 227 13.74 13.92 -10.45
CA LYS A 227 14.95 14.61 -9.96
C LYS A 227 14.72 15.25 -8.60
N LYS A 228 13.60 15.98 -8.41
CA LYS A 228 13.25 16.59 -7.12
C LYS A 228 13.07 15.56 -6.01
N LEU A 229 12.49 14.39 -6.33
CA LEU A 229 12.32 13.30 -5.36
C LEU A 229 13.67 12.73 -4.92
N TYR A 230 14.61 12.48 -5.86
CA TYR A 230 15.95 12.03 -5.49
C TYR A 230 16.69 13.06 -4.64
N GLU A 231 16.62 14.34 -4.99
CA GLU A 231 17.21 15.42 -4.18
C GLU A 231 16.61 15.42 -2.75
N ALA A 232 15.29 15.22 -2.61
CA ALA A 232 14.63 15.22 -1.30
C ALA A 232 14.90 13.97 -0.45
N ILE A 233 15.22 12.83 -1.06
CA ILE A 233 15.54 11.58 -0.36
C ILE A 233 16.99 11.59 0.14
N LEU A 234 17.91 12.26 -0.56
CA LEU A 234 19.34 12.25 -0.27
C LEU A 234 19.76 13.29 0.79
N VAL A 235 18.87 14.15 1.21
CA VAL A 235 19.07 15.15 2.28
C VAL A 235 18.68 14.57 3.63
#